data_c66fc22fe3490cfb6ef15d1894b61be6
#
_entry.id   c66fc22fe3490cfb6ef15d1894b61be6
#
_cell.length_a   1.000
_cell.length_b   1.000
_cell.length_c   1.000
_cell.angle_alpha   90.00
_cell.angle_beta   90.00
_cell.angle_gamma   90.00
#
_symmetry.space_group_name_H-M   'P 1'
#
loop_
_entity.id
_entity.type
_entity.pdbx_description
1 polymer ?
#
loop_
_entity_poly.entity_id
_entity_poly.type
_entity_poly.pdbx_seq_one_letter_code
_entity_poly.pdbx_strand_id
1 'polypeptide(L)'
;MLKKLYGKIYVPQAVYQEITTDDDSENMQEFFTNNNWIEIVQIQNTDAKKTFTSSLHSGEVETILLAMEKSADLCIFDDLLARKHAKRLNLNLTGTLGVIIAAKQTDLIGSVKPLLDKLIAVDMYISDKLYNTALSQARE
;
A
#
# COMPACT_ATOMS: atom_id res chain seq x y z
N MET A 1 -10.24 4.17 -7.23
CA MET A 1 -9.87 2.74 -7.14
C MET A 1 -9.88 2.24 -5.69
N LEU A 2 -8.98 2.67 -4.85
CA LEU A 2 -8.88 2.20 -3.45
C LEU A 2 -10.17 2.37 -2.65
N LYS A 3 -10.81 3.53 -2.74
CA LYS A 3 -12.09 3.80 -2.07
C LYS A 3 -13.19 2.81 -2.47
N LYS A 4 -13.28 2.50 -3.76
CA LYS A 4 -14.30 1.58 -4.27
C LYS A 4 -14.01 0.12 -3.90
N LEU A 5 -12.72 -0.26 -3.81
CA LEU A 5 -12.33 -1.62 -3.43
C LEU A 5 -12.48 -1.88 -1.92
N TYR A 6 -12.05 -0.92 -1.10
CA TYR A 6 -11.84 -1.15 0.33
C TYR A 6 -12.69 -0.27 1.25
N GLY A 7 -13.34 0.76 0.71
CA GLY A 7 -14.17 1.69 1.48
C GLY A 7 -13.33 2.64 2.30
N LYS A 8 -12.92 2.23 3.49
CA LYS A 8 -12.08 3.02 4.40
C LYS A 8 -10.64 2.48 4.45
N ILE A 9 -9.68 3.40 4.44
CA ILE A 9 -8.25 3.08 4.53
C ILE A 9 -7.64 3.82 5.71
N TYR A 10 -6.82 3.10 6.49
CA TYR A 10 -5.99 3.67 7.53
C TYR A 10 -4.57 3.87 7.00
N VAL A 11 -4.00 5.04 7.26
CA VAL A 11 -2.63 5.38 6.91
C VAL A 11 -1.88 5.73 8.19
N PRO A 12 -0.78 5.01 8.50
CA PRO A 12 0.01 5.33 9.68
C PRO A 12 0.67 6.71 9.55
N GLN A 13 0.88 7.37 10.68
CA GLN A 13 1.50 8.69 10.72
C GLN A 13 2.85 8.74 10.00
N ALA A 14 3.68 7.70 10.15
CA ALA A 14 4.98 7.64 9.48
C ALA A 14 4.86 7.61 7.95
N VAL A 15 3.88 6.88 7.41
CA VAL A 15 3.61 6.85 5.97
C VAL A 15 3.12 8.22 5.48
N TYR A 16 2.20 8.84 6.22
CA TYR A 16 1.74 10.20 5.91
C TYR A 16 2.90 11.20 5.86
N GLN A 17 3.81 11.14 6.84
CA GLN A 17 4.99 12.00 6.87
C GLN A 17 5.91 11.77 5.67
N GLU A 18 6.16 10.53 5.29
CA GLU A 18 6.97 10.19 4.11
C GLU A 18 6.38 10.80 2.83
N ILE A 19 5.08 10.68 2.65
CA ILE A 19 4.38 11.15 1.44
C ILE A 19 4.30 12.69 1.40
N THR A 20 4.26 13.36 2.55
CA THR A 20 4.02 14.80 2.66
C THR A 20 5.28 15.64 2.90
N THR A 21 6.47 15.04 2.85
CA THR A 21 7.75 15.76 3.05
C THR A 21 8.47 16.14 1.75
N ASP A 22 8.02 15.63 0.62
CA ASP A 22 8.62 15.89 -0.69
C ASP A 22 8.14 17.22 -1.31
N ASP A 23 8.69 17.56 -2.48
CA ASP A 23 8.38 18.81 -3.22
C ASP A 23 6.89 18.98 -3.55
N ASP A 24 6.13 17.89 -3.61
CA ASP A 24 4.69 17.87 -3.87
C ASP A 24 3.84 17.78 -2.58
N SER A 25 4.44 18.13 -1.44
CA SER A 25 3.83 17.97 -0.12
C SER A 25 2.48 18.66 0.05
N GLU A 26 2.31 19.87 -0.50
CA GLU A 26 1.06 20.63 -0.40
C GLU A 26 -0.09 19.92 -1.10
N ASN A 27 0.14 19.39 -2.32
CA ASN A 27 -0.84 18.64 -3.09
C ASN A 27 -1.24 17.34 -2.37
N MET A 28 -0.27 16.66 -1.77
CA MET A 28 -0.54 15.44 -1.02
C MET A 28 -1.29 15.71 0.28
N GLN A 29 -0.95 16.78 1.01
CA GLN A 29 -1.69 17.18 2.20
C GLN A 29 -3.15 17.54 1.86
N GLU A 30 -3.36 18.29 0.78
CA GLU A 30 -4.70 18.62 0.30
C GLU A 30 -5.49 17.38 -0.11
N PHE A 31 -4.85 16.43 -0.77
CA PHE A 31 -5.46 15.14 -1.12
C PHE A 31 -5.98 14.41 0.13
N PHE A 32 -5.18 14.29 1.16
CA PHE A 32 -5.60 13.65 2.41
C PHE A 32 -6.71 14.43 3.12
N THR A 33 -6.64 15.75 3.12
CA THR A 33 -7.67 16.61 3.72
C THR A 33 -9.03 16.47 3.01
N ASN A 34 -9.03 16.35 1.69
CA ASN A 34 -10.23 16.29 0.87
C ASN A 34 -10.83 14.87 0.75
N ASN A 35 -10.16 13.86 1.27
CA ASN A 35 -10.60 12.45 1.17
C ASN A 35 -10.79 11.84 2.57
N ASN A 36 -11.96 12.03 3.14
CA ASN A 36 -12.28 11.58 4.50
C ASN A 36 -12.39 10.04 4.66
N TRP A 37 -12.37 9.29 3.56
CA TRP A 37 -12.30 7.83 3.58
C TRP A 37 -10.89 7.33 3.92
N ILE A 38 -9.90 8.21 3.95
CA ILE A 38 -8.54 7.95 4.41
C ILE A 38 -8.40 8.54 5.81
N GLU A 39 -8.09 7.70 6.78
CA GLU A 39 -7.84 8.12 8.16
C GLU A 39 -6.36 7.96 8.48
N ILE A 40 -5.72 9.06 8.90
CA ILE A 40 -4.34 9.05 9.37
C ILE A 40 -4.36 8.69 10.85
N VAL A 41 -3.65 7.63 11.22
CA VAL A 41 -3.68 7.08 12.57
C VAL A 41 -2.28 6.95 13.13
N GLN A 42 -2.10 7.37 14.38
CA GLN A 42 -0.88 7.14 15.12
C GLN A 42 -0.95 5.79 15.81
N ILE A 43 0.13 4.99 15.71
CA ILE A 43 0.21 3.72 16.45
C ILE A 43 0.21 3.98 17.95
N GLN A 44 -0.37 3.06 18.72
CA GLN A 44 -0.40 3.14 20.18
C GLN A 44 0.84 2.53 20.81
N ASN A 45 1.29 1.38 20.33
CA ASN A 45 2.44 0.67 20.88
C ASN A 45 3.75 1.12 20.24
N THR A 46 4.26 2.27 20.68
CA THR A 46 5.54 2.82 20.20
C THR A 46 6.74 1.98 20.66
N ASP A 47 6.64 1.26 21.76
CA ASP A 47 7.71 0.37 22.23
C ASP A 47 7.88 -0.83 21.30
N ALA A 48 6.80 -1.39 20.80
CA ALA A 48 6.86 -2.47 19.80
C ALA A 48 7.57 -2.01 18.53
N LYS A 49 7.45 -0.75 18.12
CA LYS A 49 8.16 -0.20 16.97
C LYS A 49 9.68 -0.31 17.15
N LYS A 50 10.19 -0.11 18.36
CA LYS A 50 11.62 -0.19 18.67
C LYS A 50 12.18 -1.61 18.57
N THR A 51 11.34 -2.64 18.68
CA THR A 51 11.75 -4.06 18.58
C THR A 51 11.94 -4.50 17.12
N PHE A 52 11.34 -3.79 16.17
CA PHE A 52 11.62 -4.03 14.77
C PHE A 52 13.02 -3.48 14.44
N THR A 53 13.83 -4.34 13.84
CA THR A 53 15.22 -4.00 13.53
C THR A 53 15.29 -2.90 12.47
N SER A 54 16.50 -2.31 12.35
CA SER A 54 16.83 -1.28 11.35
C SER A 54 16.67 -1.71 9.88
N SER A 55 16.26 -2.95 9.61
CA SER A 55 16.05 -3.47 8.26
C SER A 55 14.74 -3.01 7.61
N LEU A 56 13.77 -2.53 8.40
CA LEU A 56 12.50 -2.00 7.89
C LEU A 56 12.44 -0.50 8.09
N HIS A 57 11.83 0.21 7.13
CA HIS A 57 11.53 1.63 7.25
C HIS A 57 10.39 1.88 8.23
N SER A 58 10.37 3.08 8.81
CA SER A 58 9.38 3.48 9.82
C SER A 58 7.94 3.32 9.33
N GLY A 59 7.65 3.68 8.07
CA GLY A 59 6.32 3.53 7.49
C GLY A 59 5.86 2.08 7.38
N GLU A 60 6.77 1.18 7.03
CA GLU A 60 6.48 -0.25 6.94
C GLU A 60 6.21 -0.86 8.31
N VAL A 61 7.03 -0.52 9.29
CA VAL A 61 6.85 -0.98 10.68
C VAL A 61 5.51 -0.50 11.23
N GLU A 62 5.19 0.78 11.07
CA GLU A 62 3.92 1.33 11.55
C GLU A 62 2.72 0.73 10.81
N THR A 63 2.83 0.42 9.53
CA THR A 63 1.78 -0.28 8.78
C THR A 63 1.48 -1.65 9.39
N ILE A 64 2.51 -2.42 9.70
CA ILE A 64 2.35 -3.74 10.34
C ILE A 64 1.71 -3.60 11.72
N LEU A 65 2.23 -2.70 12.55
CA LEU A 65 1.72 -2.49 13.92
C LEU A 65 0.28 -1.97 13.91
N LEU A 66 -0.03 -1.04 13.02
CA LEU A 66 -1.39 -0.50 12.88
C LEU A 66 -2.38 -1.58 12.43
N ALA A 67 -1.96 -2.46 11.52
CA ALA A 67 -2.77 -3.59 11.09
C ALA A 67 -3.10 -4.53 12.25
N MET A 68 -2.15 -4.76 13.14
CA MET A 68 -2.38 -5.57 14.35
C MET A 68 -3.31 -4.86 15.33
N GLU A 69 -3.08 -3.57 15.60
CA GLU A 69 -3.89 -2.77 16.52
C GLU A 69 -5.35 -2.63 16.06
N LYS A 70 -5.57 -2.51 14.76
CA LYS A 70 -6.90 -2.34 14.15
C LYS A 70 -7.56 -3.65 13.75
N SER A 71 -6.87 -4.78 13.87
CA SER A 71 -7.32 -6.06 13.30
C SER A 71 -7.71 -5.90 11.84
N ALA A 72 -6.83 -5.27 11.06
CA ALA A 72 -7.10 -4.92 9.67
C ALA A 72 -7.32 -6.17 8.82
N ASP A 73 -8.25 -6.06 7.87
CA ASP A 73 -8.53 -7.15 6.92
C ASP A 73 -7.41 -7.33 5.92
N LEU A 74 -6.66 -6.26 5.59
CA LEU A 74 -5.65 -6.28 4.54
C LEU A 74 -4.61 -5.18 4.77
N CYS A 75 -3.34 -5.52 4.56
CA CYS A 75 -2.23 -4.56 4.50
C CYS A 75 -1.82 -4.37 3.04
N ILE A 76 -1.48 -3.15 2.66
CA ILE A 76 -1.02 -2.81 1.31
C ILE A 76 0.40 -2.26 1.39
N PHE A 77 1.37 -3.00 0.88
CA PHE A 77 2.75 -2.54 0.69
C PHE A 77 3.52 -3.47 -0.25
N ASP A 78 4.56 -2.91 -0.89
CA ASP A 78 5.31 -3.62 -1.93
C ASP A 78 6.65 -4.17 -1.45
N ASP A 79 7.23 -3.64 -0.38
CA ASP A 79 8.54 -4.06 0.10
C ASP A 79 8.56 -5.54 0.48
N LEU A 80 9.52 -6.29 -0.09
CA LEU A 80 9.59 -7.75 0.09
C LEU A 80 9.89 -8.16 1.53
N LEU A 81 10.73 -7.41 2.24
CA LEU A 81 11.08 -7.71 3.61
C LEU A 81 9.89 -7.44 4.55
N ALA A 82 9.19 -6.33 4.35
CA ALA A 82 7.98 -6.00 5.08
C ALA A 82 6.89 -7.07 4.86
N ARG A 83 6.71 -7.52 3.61
CA ARG A 83 5.79 -8.61 3.27
C ARG A 83 6.12 -9.91 3.99
N LYS A 84 7.41 -10.23 4.10
CA LYS A 84 7.89 -11.40 4.84
C LYS A 84 7.52 -11.33 6.33
N HIS A 85 7.76 -10.18 6.96
CA HIS A 85 7.39 -9.96 8.36
C HIS A 85 5.88 -10.05 8.58
N ALA A 86 5.10 -9.42 7.72
CA ALA A 86 3.64 -9.45 7.78
C ALA A 86 3.08 -10.88 7.66
N LYS A 87 3.64 -11.69 6.76
CA LYS A 87 3.26 -13.10 6.61
C LYS A 87 3.54 -13.91 7.88
N ARG A 88 4.69 -13.69 8.52
CA ARG A 88 5.03 -14.35 9.79
C ARG A 88 4.05 -14.01 10.91
N LEU A 89 3.45 -12.84 10.85
CA LEU A 89 2.43 -12.38 11.81
C LEU A 89 1.00 -12.76 11.38
N ASN A 90 0.86 -13.59 10.34
CA ASN A 90 -0.43 -14.02 9.79
C ASN A 90 -1.33 -12.87 9.33
N LEU A 91 -0.73 -11.78 8.86
CA LEU A 91 -1.47 -10.67 8.27
C LEU A 91 -1.74 -10.95 6.78
N ASN A 92 -2.95 -10.62 6.34
CA ASN A 92 -3.27 -10.61 4.92
C ASN A 92 -2.63 -9.39 4.27
N LEU A 93 -2.03 -9.59 3.11
CA LEU A 93 -1.31 -8.51 2.45
C LEU A 93 -1.48 -8.56 0.93
N THR A 94 -1.36 -7.39 0.32
CA THR A 94 -1.28 -7.21 -1.12
C THR A 94 -0.29 -6.09 -1.44
N GLY A 95 0.06 -5.94 -2.70
CA GLY A 95 0.87 -4.83 -3.19
C GLY A 95 0.11 -4.03 -4.24
N THR A 96 0.79 -3.06 -4.85
CA THR A 96 0.22 -2.20 -5.89
C THR A 96 -0.36 -3.00 -7.04
N LEU A 97 0.35 -4.03 -7.54
CA LEU A 97 -0.14 -4.88 -8.62
C LEU A 97 -1.38 -5.67 -8.22
N GLY A 98 -1.42 -6.19 -6.99
CA GLY A 98 -2.58 -6.89 -6.46
C GLY A 98 -3.83 -6.01 -6.40
N VAL A 99 -3.67 -4.75 -6.01
CA VAL A 99 -4.76 -3.75 -6.00
C VAL A 99 -5.30 -3.52 -7.42
N ILE A 100 -4.42 -3.36 -8.39
CA ILE A 100 -4.81 -3.15 -9.80
C ILE A 100 -5.54 -4.38 -10.36
N ILE A 101 -5.05 -5.58 -10.07
CA ILE A 101 -5.70 -6.82 -10.49
C ILE A 101 -7.09 -6.96 -9.83
N ALA A 102 -7.20 -6.65 -8.55
CA ALA A 102 -8.50 -6.66 -7.86
C ALA A 102 -9.49 -5.67 -8.48
N ALA A 103 -9.01 -4.49 -8.88
CA ALA A 103 -9.85 -3.51 -9.57
C ALA A 103 -10.36 -4.03 -10.92
N LYS A 104 -9.53 -4.77 -11.65
CA LYS A 104 -9.94 -5.42 -12.90
C LYS A 104 -10.97 -6.53 -12.65
N GLN A 105 -10.74 -7.36 -11.64
CA GLN A 105 -11.64 -8.48 -11.31
C GLN A 105 -13.02 -8.02 -10.83
N THR A 106 -13.10 -6.81 -10.31
CA THR A 106 -14.36 -6.18 -9.85
C THR A 106 -14.95 -5.19 -10.87
N ASP A 107 -14.46 -5.22 -12.10
CA ASP A 107 -14.91 -4.36 -13.20
C ASP A 107 -14.79 -2.85 -12.92
N LEU A 108 -13.92 -2.44 -11.99
CA LEU A 108 -13.65 -1.03 -11.73
C LEU A 108 -12.76 -0.39 -12.80
N ILE A 109 -11.98 -1.19 -13.49
CA ILE A 109 -11.14 -0.76 -14.62
C ILE A 109 -11.32 -1.72 -15.79
N GLY A 110 -11.24 -1.17 -17.00
CA GLY A 110 -11.39 -1.96 -18.22
C GLY A 110 -10.13 -2.76 -18.59
N SER A 111 -8.93 -2.25 -18.25
CA SER A 111 -7.66 -2.86 -18.61
C SER A 111 -6.59 -2.57 -17.57
N VAL A 112 -5.74 -3.55 -17.30
CA VAL A 112 -4.60 -3.46 -16.37
C VAL A 112 -3.37 -2.87 -17.07
N LYS A 113 -3.15 -3.22 -18.31
CA LYS A 113 -1.95 -2.84 -19.07
C LYS A 113 -1.61 -1.35 -19.02
N PRO A 114 -2.53 -0.41 -19.28
CA PRO A 114 -2.22 1.01 -19.24
C PRO A 114 -1.73 1.50 -17.86
N LEU A 115 -2.23 0.90 -16.79
CA LEU A 115 -1.81 1.24 -15.43
C LEU A 115 -0.41 0.70 -15.12
N LEU A 116 -0.10 -0.51 -15.58
CA LEU A 116 1.25 -1.07 -15.45
C LEU A 116 2.27 -0.21 -16.19
N ASP A 117 1.94 0.22 -17.40
CA ASP A 117 2.81 1.07 -18.22
C ASP A 117 3.04 2.44 -17.53
N LYS A 118 2.02 3.01 -16.90
CA LYS A 118 2.15 4.24 -16.10
C LYS A 118 3.05 4.05 -14.88
N LEU A 119 2.95 2.94 -14.18
CA LEU A 119 3.80 2.64 -13.03
C LEU A 119 5.28 2.56 -13.44
N ILE A 120 5.55 1.89 -14.56
CA ILE A 120 6.90 1.81 -15.12
C ILE A 120 7.41 3.22 -15.52
N ALA A 121 6.56 4.06 -16.09
CA ALA A 121 6.91 5.42 -16.48
C ALA A 121 7.26 6.33 -15.28
N VAL A 122 6.80 6.00 -14.08
CA VAL A 122 7.18 6.69 -12.82
C VAL A 122 8.22 5.91 -12.01
N ASP A 123 9.06 5.16 -12.71
CA ASP A 123 10.22 4.44 -12.16
C ASP A 123 9.90 3.28 -11.21
N MET A 124 8.68 2.77 -11.22
CA MET A 124 8.39 1.52 -10.51
C MET A 124 8.99 0.35 -11.28
N TYR A 125 9.87 -0.41 -10.61
CA TYR A 125 10.44 -1.61 -11.23
C TYR A 125 9.43 -2.75 -11.24
N ILE A 126 9.11 -3.24 -12.43
CA ILE A 126 8.29 -4.43 -12.65
C ILE A 126 9.05 -5.35 -13.60
N SER A 127 9.42 -6.55 -13.13
CA SER A 127 10.10 -7.52 -13.99
C SER A 127 9.17 -7.98 -15.13
N ASP A 128 9.76 -8.41 -16.26
CA ASP A 128 8.98 -8.93 -17.40
C ASP A 128 8.09 -10.10 -16.97
N LYS A 129 8.60 -10.98 -16.12
CA LYS A 129 7.83 -12.10 -15.57
C LYS A 129 6.62 -11.61 -14.78
N LEU A 130 6.81 -10.65 -13.90
CA LEU A 130 5.73 -10.11 -13.08
C LEU A 130 4.71 -9.34 -13.91
N TYR A 131 5.16 -8.57 -14.89
CA TYR A 131 4.32 -7.85 -15.86
C TYR A 131 3.41 -8.82 -16.61
N ASN A 132 3.99 -9.87 -17.19
CA ASN A 132 3.23 -10.87 -17.94
C ASN A 132 2.29 -11.69 -17.03
N THR A 133 2.70 -11.99 -15.80
CA THR A 133 1.84 -12.67 -14.83
C THR A 133 0.63 -11.80 -14.49
N ALA A 134 0.82 -10.49 -14.30
CA ALA A 134 -0.26 -9.56 -14.02
C ALA A 134 -1.27 -9.49 -15.17
N LEU A 135 -0.78 -9.40 -16.43
CA LEU A 135 -1.64 -9.42 -17.61
C LEU A 135 -2.43 -10.74 -17.70
N SER A 136 -1.77 -11.88 -17.48
CA SER A 136 -2.41 -13.19 -17.51
C SER A 136 -3.53 -13.30 -16.45
N GLN A 137 -3.28 -12.85 -15.22
CA GLN A 137 -4.28 -12.84 -14.16
C GLN A 137 -5.45 -11.91 -14.48
N ALA A 138 -5.20 -10.84 -15.21
CA ALA A 138 -6.22 -9.92 -15.70
C ALA A 138 -6.94 -10.39 -16.96
N ARG A 139 -6.54 -11.52 -17.52
CA ARG A 139 -7.02 -12.05 -18.80
C ARG A 139 -6.79 -11.10 -20.00
N GLU A 140 -5.59 -10.51 -20.02
CA GLU A 140 -5.14 -9.60 -21.07
C GLU A 140 -3.93 -10.12 -21.85
#